data_38775eaa4b3599221acf4733992ee324
#
_entry.id   38775eaa4b3599221acf4733992ee324
#
_cell.length_a   1.000
_cell.length_b   1.000
_cell.length_c   1.000
_cell.angle_alpha   90.00
_cell.angle_beta   90.00
_cell.angle_gamma   90.00
#
_symmetry.space_group_name_H-M   'P 1'
#
loop_
_entity.id
_entity.type
_entity.pdbx_description
1 polymer ?
#
loop_
_entity_poly.entity_id
_entity_poly.type
_entity_poly.pdbx_seq_one_letter_code
_entity_poly.pdbx_strand_id
1 'polypeptide(L)'
;MGLAMTAHNIQTSKPNTDDLRIREIKELVPPAHVFREYPVSNRAAHTTCDARQAIHRILHGADDRLLVVIGPCSIHDYDVAMEYAQRLAKEVARHANDLVILMRVYFEKPRTTVGWKGLINDPRLDNTFRINEGIRLARRILLEINELDLPCATEFLDTITPQYTADLIAWGAIGARTTESQVHRELA
;
A
#
# COMPACT_ATOMS: atom_id res chain seq x y z
N MET A 1 68.52 25.88 27.98
CA MET A 1 67.48 24.92 28.42
C MET A 1 66.13 25.41 27.80
N GLY A 2 65.81 24.91 26.60
CA GLY A 2 64.65 25.35 25.86
C GLY A 2 63.55 24.30 26.04
N LEU A 3 62.42 24.70 26.60
CA LEU A 3 61.19 23.86 26.63
C LEU A 3 60.52 23.88 25.28
N ALA A 4 60.54 22.70 24.59
CA ALA A 4 59.72 22.48 23.42
C ALA A 4 58.28 22.26 23.88
N MET A 5 57.39 23.21 23.57
CA MET A 5 55.92 23.00 23.65
C MET A 5 55.47 22.08 22.53
N THR A 6 55.12 20.86 22.87
CA THR A 6 54.39 19.96 21.94
C THR A 6 52.97 20.45 21.77
N ALA A 7 52.67 20.99 20.61
CA ALA A 7 51.31 21.30 20.22
C ALA A 7 50.52 19.99 20.10
N HIS A 8 49.58 19.76 21.00
CA HIS A 8 48.58 18.72 20.88
C HIS A 8 47.63 19.11 19.74
N ASN A 9 47.75 18.39 18.65
CA ASN A 9 46.82 18.48 17.52
C ASN A 9 45.50 17.85 17.99
N ILE A 10 44.58 18.67 18.52
CA ILE A 10 43.21 18.29 18.79
C ILE A 10 42.53 18.15 17.42
N GLN A 11 42.56 16.96 16.85
CA GLN A 11 41.67 16.59 15.77
C GLN A 11 40.24 16.62 16.33
N THR A 12 39.55 17.73 16.21
CA THR A 12 38.12 17.82 16.44
C THR A 12 37.43 17.05 15.31
N SER A 13 37.17 15.77 15.53
CA SER A 13 36.32 15.02 14.63
C SER A 13 34.96 15.71 14.56
N LYS A 14 34.54 16.14 13.35
CA LYS A 14 33.25 16.75 13.13
C LYS A 14 32.17 15.83 13.71
N PRO A 15 31.26 16.32 14.58
CA PRO A 15 30.17 15.47 15.09
C PRO A 15 29.35 14.91 13.93
N ASN A 16 29.04 13.62 13.98
CA ASN A 16 28.12 13.04 13.03
C ASN A 16 26.70 13.53 13.34
N THR A 17 26.05 14.17 12.38
CA THR A 17 24.68 14.70 12.48
C THR A 17 23.71 13.98 11.55
N ASP A 18 24.19 13.03 10.75
CA ASP A 18 23.42 12.32 9.76
C ASP A 18 23.14 10.87 10.23
N ASP A 19 21.95 10.40 9.89
CA ASP A 19 21.50 9.01 10.12
C ASP A 19 21.65 8.44 11.54
N LEU A 20 21.67 9.28 12.55
CA LEU A 20 21.91 8.90 13.95
C LEU A 20 20.92 7.87 14.53
N ARG A 21 19.71 7.76 13.92
CA ARG A 21 18.64 6.86 14.36
C ARG A 21 18.27 5.83 13.29
N ILE A 22 18.99 5.81 12.18
CA ILE A 22 18.76 4.87 11.08
C ILE A 22 19.71 3.70 11.26
N ARG A 23 19.15 2.50 11.31
CA ARG A 23 19.93 1.27 11.44
C ARG A 23 20.53 0.81 10.11
N GLU A 24 19.74 0.95 9.05
CA GLU A 24 20.08 0.46 7.72
C GLU A 24 19.26 1.20 6.67
N ILE A 25 19.87 1.53 5.54
CA ILE A 25 19.22 2.05 4.34
C ILE A 25 19.29 0.97 3.28
N LYS A 26 18.15 0.64 2.67
CA LYS A 26 18.03 -0.32 1.54
C LYS A 26 17.37 0.34 0.36
N GLU A 27 17.84 0.01 -0.83
CA GLU A 27 17.22 0.47 -2.06
C GLU A 27 15.85 -0.19 -2.25
N LEU A 28 14.86 0.61 -2.68
CA LEU A 28 13.59 0.10 -3.16
C LEU A 28 13.70 -0.24 -4.64
N VAL A 29 13.12 -1.37 -5.04
CA VAL A 29 12.97 -1.73 -6.44
C VAL A 29 12.14 -0.63 -7.15
N PRO A 30 12.56 -0.13 -8.32
CA PRO A 30 11.77 0.85 -9.06
C PRO A 30 10.38 0.32 -9.46
N PRO A 31 9.30 1.13 -9.43
CA PRO A 31 7.95 0.71 -9.82
C PRO A 31 7.91 0.04 -11.21
N ALA A 32 8.65 0.58 -12.17
CA ALA A 32 8.73 0.02 -13.53
C ALA A 32 9.25 -1.44 -13.58
N HIS A 33 10.04 -1.88 -12.60
CA HIS A 33 10.49 -3.27 -12.52
C HIS A 33 9.36 -4.16 -12.02
N VAL A 34 8.64 -3.72 -10.98
CA VAL A 34 7.51 -4.47 -10.42
C VAL A 34 6.38 -4.58 -11.44
N PHE A 35 6.13 -3.53 -12.24
CA PHE A 35 5.14 -3.58 -13.32
C PHE A 35 5.49 -4.58 -14.42
N ARG A 36 6.78 -4.79 -14.71
CA ARG A 36 7.21 -5.82 -15.65
C ARG A 36 7.10 -7.23 -15.07
N GLU A 37 7.34 -7.39 -13.77
CA GLU A 37 7.21 -8.67 -13.07
C GLU A 37 5.72 -9.07 -12.90
N TYR A 38 4.87 -8.08 -12.64
CA TYR A 38 3.43 -8.24 -12.40
C TYR A 38 2.64 -7.24 -13.26
N PRO A 39 2.58 -7.44 -14.58
CA PRO A 39 1.83 -6.56 -15.48
C PRO A 39 0.33 -6.67 -15.22
N VAL A 40 -0.37 -5.55 -15.37
CA VAL A 40 -1.84 -5.54 -15.29
C VAL A 40 -2.40 -6.33 -16.48
N SER A 41 -3.25 -7.32 -16.20
CA SER A 41 -3.99 -8.02 -17.25
C SER A 41 -5.16 -7.17 -17.75
N ASN A 42 -5.67 -7.48 -18.95
CA ASN A 42 -6.84 -6.79 -19.49
C ASN A 42 -8.05 -6.92 -18.55
N ARG A 43 -8.24 -8.10 -17.93
CA ARG A 43 -9.34 -8.33 -17.00
C ARG A 43 -9.21 -7.46 -15.75
N ALA A 44 -8.07 -7.45 -15.10
CA ALA A 44 -7.82 -6.61 -13.93
C ALA A 44 -7.98 -5.11 -14.24
N ALA A 45 -7.54 -4.67 -15.42
CA ALA A 45 -7.71 -3.28 -15.86
C ALA A 45 -9.20 -2.93 -16.03
N HIS A 46 -9.99 -3.80 -16.66
CA HIS A 46 -11.45 -3.59 -16.82
C HIS A 46 -12.14 -3.58 -15.45
N THR A 47 -11.86 -4.56 -14.57
CA THR A 47 -12.43 -4.61 -13.21
C THR A 47 -12.20 -3.30 -12.46
N THR A 48 -10.97 -2.79 -12.48
CA THR A 48 -10.64 -1.52 -11.80
C THR A 48 -11.33 -0.32 -12.45
N CYS A 49 -11.30 -0.23 -13.79
CA CYS A 49 -11.87 0.89 -14.54
C CYS A 49 -13.40 0.96 -14.38
N ASP A 50 -14.10 -0.17 -14.56
CA ASP A 50 -15.55 -0.26 -14.48
C ASP A 50 -16.04 0.06 -13.07
N ALA A 51 -15.32 -0.40 -12.04
CA ALA A 51 -15.62 -0.04 -10.66
C ALA A 51 -15.47 1.46 -10.40
N ARG A 52 -14.39 2.09 -10.88
CA ARG A 52 -14.20 3.55 -10.77
C ARG A 52 -15.36 4.32 -11.42
N GLN A 53 -15.81 3.88 -12.60
CA GLN A 53 -16.93 4.50 -13.28
C GLN A 53 -18.26 4.27 -12.51
N ALA A 54 -18.50 3.08 -11.97
CA ALA A 54 -19.67 2.80 -11.15
C ALA A 54 -19.68 3.66 -9.88
N ILE A 55 -18.57 3.76 -9.18
CA ILE A 55 -18.41 4.63 -8.00
C ILE A 55 -18.70 6.08 -8.36
N HIS A 56 -18.14 6.57 -9.46
CA HIS A 56 -18.39 7.93 -9.93
C HIS A 56 -19.89 8.17 -10.16
N ARG A 57 -20.59 7.25 -10.83
CA ARG A 57 -22.04 7.38 -11.07
C ARG A 57 -22.84 7.39 -9.76
N ILE A 58 -22.48 6.53 -8.79
CA ILE A 58 -23.15 6.49 -7.48
C ILE A 58 -22.98 7.83 -6.75
N LEU A 59 -21.76 8.35 -6.68
CA LEU A 59 -21.48 9.60 -6.00
C LEU A 59 -22.16 10.83 -6.63
N HIS A 60 -22.49 10.77 -7.91
CA HIS A 60 -23.20 11.82 -8.64
C HIS A 60 -24.70 11.55 -8.81
N GLY A 61 -25.25 10.53 -8.16
CA GLY A 61 -26.68 10.21 -8.18
C GLY A 61 -27.20 9.66 -9.52
N ALA A 62 -26.30 9.15 -10.37
CA ALA A 62 -26.64 8.52 -11.66
C ALA A 62 -26.75 6.98 -11.58
N ASP A 63 -26.50 6.41 -10.42
CA ASP A 63 -26.61 4.99 -10.09
C ASP A 63 -27.10 4.90 -8.64
N ASP A 64 -28.20 4.22 -8.39
CA ASP A 64 -28.87 4.14 -7.07
C ASP A 64 -28.41 2.95 -6.22
N ARG A 65 -27.48 2.15 -6.74
CA ARG A 65 -26.88 1.06 -5.97
C ARG A 65 -26.07 1.59 -4.77
N LEU A 66 -25.99 0.79 -3.72
CA LEU A 66 -25.18 1.11 -2.57
C LEU A 66 -23.71 0.71 -2.79
N LEU A 67 -22.78 1.64 -2.56
CA LEU A 67 -21.34 1.35 -2.53
C LEU A 67 -20.96 0.69 -1.21
N VAL A 68 -20.35 -0.50 -1.27
CA VAL A 68 -19.93 -1.28 -0.11
C VAL A 68 -18.45 -1.59 -0.18
N VAL A 69 -17.69 -1.16 0.82
CA VAL A 69 -16.27 -1.52 1.01
C VAL A 69 -16.17 -2.46 2.19
N ILE A 70 -15.85 -3.72 1.94
CA ILE A 70 -15.86 -4.77 2.97
C ILE A 70 -14.63 -5.67 2.84
N GLY A 71 -14.06 -6.07 3.98
CA GLY A 71 -12.91 -6.96 4.03
C GLY A 71 -12.27 -7.04 5.40
N PRO A 72 -11.17 -7.81 5.53
CA PRO A 72 -10.44 -7.94 6.77
C PRO A 72 -9.84 -6.61 7.23
N CYS A 73 -9.51 -6.50 8.51
CA CYS A 73 -8.88 -5.29 9.07
C CYS A 73 -7.54 -4.97 8.39
N SER A 74 -6.78 -6.00 8.01
CA SER A 74 -5.60 -5.91 7.15
C SER A 74 -5.29 -7.25 6.50
N ILE A 75 -4.65 -7.19 5.35
CA ILE A 75 -4.08 -8.37 4.69
C ILE A 75 -2.74 -8.68 5.36
N HIS A 76 -2.55 -9.90 5.82
CA HIS A 76 -1.31 -10.36 6.45
C HIS A 76 -0.84 -11.71 5.90
N ASP A 77 -1.71 -12.41 5.19
CA ASP A 77 -1.46 -13.72 4.62
C ASP A 77 -2.10 -13.81 3.23
N TYR A 78 -1.37 -14.39 2.28
CA TYR A 78 -1.80 -14.49 0.89
C TYR A 78 -2.98 -15.46 0.73
N ASP A 79 -2.86 -16.67 1.29
CA ASP A 79 -3.85 -17.72 1.08
C ASP A 79 -5.20 -17.35 1.72
N VAL A 80 -5.14 -16.77 2.92
CA VAL A 80 -6.34 -16.26 3.61
C VAL A 80 -6.99 -15.12 2.83
N ALA A 81 -6.19 -14.23 2.25
CA ALA A 81 -6.71 -13.12 1.43
C ALA A 81 -7.41 -13.64 0.18
N MET A 82 -6.82 -14.62 -0.51
CA MET A 82 -7.40 -15.21 -1.73
C MET A 82 -8.63 -16.06 -1.44
N GLU A 83 -8.67 -16.79 -0.32
CA GLU A 83 -9.88 -17.50 0.11
C GLU A 83 -11.03 -16.52 0.37
N TYR A 84 -10.74 -15.43 1.08
CA TYR A 84 -11.74 -14.39 1.33
C TYR A 84 -12.24 -13.76 0.02
N ALA A 85 -11.32 -13.43 -0.89
CA ALA A 85 -11.65 -12.84 -2.20
C ALA A 85 -12.55 -13.77 -3.03
N GLN A 86 -12.23 -15.06 -3.11
CA GLN A 86 -13.03 -16.05 -3.83
C GLN A 86 -14.46 -16.21 -3.28
N ARG A 87 -14.61 -16.10 -1.96
CA ARG A 87 -15.94 -16.09 -1.32
C ARG A 87 -16.70 -14.81 -1.62
N LEU A 88 -16.03 -13.65 -1.49
CA LEU A 88 -16.65 -12.35 -1.72
C LEU A 88 -17.02 -12.14 -3.19
N ALA A 89 -16.23 -12.61 -4.14
CA ALA A 89 -16.54 -12.51 -5.56
C ALA A 89 -17.90 -13.15 -5.93
N LYS A 90 -18.29 -14.23 -5.24
CA LYS A 90 -19.61 -14.86 -5.43
C LYS A 90 -20.75 -13.95 -4.97
N GLU A 91 -20.53 -13.21 -3.88
CA GLU A 91 -21.51 -12.26 -3.38
C GLU A 91 -21.60 -11.00 -4.25
N VAL A 92 -20.49 -10.55 -4.86
CA VAL A 92 -20.51 -9.47 -5.87
C VAL A 92 -21.47 -9.81 -7.00
N ALA A 93 -21.32 -11.00 -7.59
CA ALA A 93 -22.20 -11.45 -8.68
C ALA A 93 -23.66 -11.59 -8.22
N ARG A 94 -23.89 -12.06 -7.00
CA ARG A 94 -25.23 -12.29 -6.42
C ARG A 94 -25.98 -10.99 -6.18
N HIS A 95 -25.27 -9.92 -5.80
CA HIS A 95 -25.85 -8.63 -5.40
C HIS A 95 -25.60 -7.50 -6.41
N ALA A 96 -25.19 -7.83 -7.62
CA ALA A 96 -24.78 -6.84 -8.63
C ALA A 96 -25.88 -5.80 -9.00
N ASN A 97 -27.15 -6.13 -8.80
CA ASN A 97 -28.27 -5.22 -9.09
C ASN A 97 -28.43 -4.13 -8.02
N ASP A 98 -28.06 -4.40 -6.78
CA ASP A 98 -28.32 -3.52 -5.64
C ASP A 98 -27.06 -2.92 -5.04
N LEU A 99 -25.92 -3.62 -5.19
CA LEU A 99 -24.66 -3.26 -4.55
C LEU A 99 -23.51 -3.17 -5.54
N VAL A 100 -22.65 -2.19 -5.32
CA VAL A 100 -21.28 -2.17 -5.86
C VAL A 100 -20.33 -2.50 -4.73
N ILE A 101 -19.81 -3.73 -4.73
CA ILE A 101 -18.98 -4.26 -3.64
C ILE A 101 -17.52 -4.20 -4.03
N LEU A 102 -16.69 -3.59 -3.18
CA LEU A 102 -15.23 -3.59 -3.29
C LEU A 102 -14.63 -4.35 -2.12
N MET A 103 -13.61 -5.16 -2.41
CA MET A 103 -12.82 -5.76 -1.34
C MET A 103 -11.91 -4.74 -0.69
N ARG A 104 -11.99 -4.63 0.64
CA ARG A 104 -11.06 -3.82 1.43
C ARG A 104 -9.74 -4.55 1.56
N VAL A 105 -8.68 -3.99 0.95
CA VAL A 105 -7.34 -4.58 0.88
C VAL A 105 -6.33 -3.62 1.50
N TYR A 106 -6.19 -3.66 2.82
CA TYR A 106 -5.29 -2.79 3.58
C TYR A 106 -4.00 -3.51 3.92
N PHE A 107 -2.88 -3.06 3.36
CA PHE A 107 -1.56 -3.67 3.52
C PHE A 107 -0.70 -3.00 4.57
N GLU A 108 -1.05 -1.80 4.99
CA GLU A 108 -0.25 -0.98 5.90
C GLU A 108 -1.01 -0.67 7.19
N LYS A 109 -0.27 -0.37 8.24
CA LYS A 109 -0.81 0.02 9.54
C LYS A 109 -0.17 1.32 10.02
N PRO A 110 -0.97 2.28 10.51
CA PRO A 110 -0.46 3.57 11.01
C PRO A 110 0.20 3.39 12.37
N ARG A 111 1.38 2.77 12.41
CA ARG A 111 2.16 2.51 13.63
C ARG A 111 3.32 3.48 13.72
N THR A 112 3.52 4.09 14.90
CA THR A 112 4.62 5.03 15.16
C THR A 112 5.85 4.29 15.69
N THR A 113 5.70 3.59 16.81
CA THR A 113 6.82 2.97 17.53
C THR A 113 6.69 1.47 17.69
N VAL A 114 5.50 0.97 18.00
CA VAL A 114 5.28 -0.44 18.36
C VAL A 114 4.21 -1.06 17.48
N GLY A 115 4.38 -2.33 17.15
CA GLY A 115 3.44 -3.15 16.42
C GLY A 115 3.81 -3.33 14.95
N TRP A 116 3.23 -4.36 14.36
CA TRP A 116 3.42 -4.71 12.96
C TRP A 116 2.95 -3.58 12.04
N LYS A 117 3.79 -3.17 11.09
CA LYS A 117 3.55 -2.05 10.19
C LYS A 117 2.77 -2.41 8.92
N GLY A 118 2.40 -3.66 8.76
CA GLY A 118 1.64 -4.15 7.62
C GLY A 118 2.47 -5.01 6.66
N LEU A 119 1.78 -5.68 5.73
CA LEU A 119 2.36 -6.67 4.83
C LEU A 119 3.44 -6.08 3.92
N ILE A 120 3.27 -4.85 3.45
CA ILE A 120 4.30 -4.20 2.61
C ILE A 120 5.58 -4.00 3.39
N ASN A 121 5.50 -3.53 4.63
CA ASN A 121 6.67 -3.20 5.43
C ASN A 121 7.34 -4.44 6.05
N ASP A 122 6.56 -5.43 6.47
CA ASP A 122 7.05 -6.62 7.13
C ASP A 122 6.22 -7.85 6.73
N PRO A 123 6.43 -8.38 5.50
CA PRO A 123 5.60 -9.43 4.91
C PRO A 123 5.69 -10.77 5.65
N ARG A 124 6.76 -10.99 6.43
CA ARG A 124 7.00 -12.24 7.15
C ARG A 124 6.64 -12.18 8.63
N LEU A 125 6.19 -11.04 9.14
CA LEU A 125 5.91 -10.78 10.56
C LEU A 125 7.10 -11.10 11.50
N ASP A 126 8.33 -10.96 11.01
CA ASP A 126 9.56 -11.35 11.69
C ASP A 126 10.50 -10.15 11.97
N ASN A 127 10.04 -8.92 11.70
CA ASN A 127 10.79 -7.67 11.82
C ASN A 127 12.06 -7.61 10.95
N THR A 128 12.13 -8.38 9.86
CA THR A 128 13.21 -8.28 8.87
C THR A 128 13.00 -7.17 7.85
N PHE A 129 11.81 -6.59 7.80
CA PHE A 129 11.43 -5.46 6.95
C PHE A 129 11.84 -5.64 5.47
N ARG A 130 11.45 -6.77 4.89
CA ARG A 130 11.70 -7.09 3.48
C ARG A 130 10.74 -6.36 2.56
N ILE A 131 10.82 -5.04 2.52
CA ILE A 131 9.84 -4.16 1.83
C ILE A 131 9.72 -4.53 0.35
N ASN A 132 10.81 -4.83 -0.35
CA ASN A 132 10.76 -5.22 -1.76
C ASN A 132 9.99 -6.53 -2.02
N GLU A 133 9.98 -7.44 -1.06
CA GLU A 133 9.16 -8.65 -1.06
C GLU A 133 7.69 -8.29 -0.80
N GLY A 134 7.45 -7.44 0.20
CA GLY A 134 6.11 -6.99 0.56
C GLY A 134 5.40 -6.22 -0.57
N ILE A 135 6.12 -5.35 -1.28
CA ILE A 135 5.59 -4.62 -2.44
C ILE A 135 5.13 -5.60 -3.54
N ARG A 136 5.97 -6.58 -3.89
CA ARG A 136 5.64 -7.59 -4.91
C ARG A 136 4.44 -8.42 -4.50
N LEU A 137 4.40 -8.85 -3.25
CA LEU A 137 3.29 -9.63 -2.71
C LEU A 137 1.98 -8.84 -2.71
N ALA A 138 2.01 -7.57 -2.29
CA ALA A 138 0.84 -6.71 -2.31
C ALA A 138 0.29 -6.51 -3.73
N ARG A 139 1.17 -6.21 -4.70
CA ARG A 139 0.76 -6.06 -6.10
C ARG A 139 0.19 -7.36 -6.69
N ARG A 140 0.82 -8.50 -6.39
CA ARG A 140 0.33 -9.81 -6.81
C ARG A 140 -1.07 -10.09 -6.27
N ILE A 141 -1.31 -9.86 -4.99
CA ILE A 141 -2.62 -10.04 -4.34
C ILE A 141 -3.67 -9.16 -5.04
N LEU A 142 -3.37 -7.88 -5.26
CA LEU A 142 -4.29 -6.96 -5.93
C LEU A 142 -4.62 -7.42 -7.36
N LEU A 143 -3.62 -7.85 -8.11
CA LEU A 143 -3.80 -8.34 -9.48
C LEU A 143 -4.75 -9.55 -9.49
N GLU A 144 -4.45 -10.57 -8.67
CA GLU A 144 -5.24 -11.80 -8.61
C GLU A 144 -6.68 -11.57 -8.10
N ILE A 145 -6.89 -10.64 -7.16
CA ILE A 145 -8.23 -10.25 -6.71
C ILE A 145 -9.01 -9.59 -7.85
N ASN A 146 -8.41 -8.63 -8.58
CA ASN A 146 -9.07 -8.00 -9.70
C ASN A 146 -9.38 -8.99 -10.86
N GLU A 147 -8.58 -10.05 -11.00
CA GLU A 147 -8.86 -11.14 -11.96
C GLU A 147 -10.07 -12.01 -11.58
N LEU A 148 -10.57 -11.89 -10.35
CA LEU A 148 -11.85 -12.49 -9.92
C LEU A 148 -13.06 -11.58 -10.19
N ASP A 149 -12.92 -10.50 -10.96
CA ASP A 149 -13.91 -9.43 -11.14
C ASP A 149 -14.31 -8.77 -9.81
N LEU A 150 -13.40 -8.75 -8.86
CA LEU A 150 -13.58 -8.16 -7.53
C LEU A 150 -12.69 -6.91 -7.40
N PRO A 151 -13.27 -5.69 -7.49
CA PRO A 151 -12.49 -4.47 -7.40
C PRO A 151 -11.98 -4.24 -5.98
N CYS A 152 -10.82 -3.58 -5.88
CA CYS A 152 -10.12 -3.36 -4.63
C CYS A 152 -10.25 -1.92 -4.13
N ALA A 153 -10.37 -1.79 -2.80
CA ALA A 153 -10.29 -0.53 -2.07
C ALA A 153 -9.15 -0.60 -1.04
N THR A 154 -8.35 0.46 -0.93
CA THR A 154 -7.25 0.53 0.04
C THR A 154 -7.16 1.87 0.75
N GLU A 155 -6.34 1.98 1.79
CA GLU A 155 -5.94 3.23 2.40
C GLU A 155 -4.52 3.59 1.94
N PHE A 156 -4.32 4.79 1.44
CA PHE A 156 -3.00 5.33 1.13
C PHE A 156 -2.41 5.96 2.40
N LEU A 157 -1.59 5.19 3.12
CA LEU A 157 -0.89 5.67 4.33
C LEU A 157 0.47 6.27 4.00
N ASP A 158 1.15 5.70 3.04
CA ASP A 158 2.45 6.09 2.55
C ASP A 158 2.28 6.82 1.20
N THR A 159 3.20 7.71 0.86
CA THR A 159 3.20 8.45 -0.40
C THR A 159 3.99 7.76 -1.52
N ILE A 160 4.72 6.69 -1.21
CA ILE A 160 5.58 5.95 -2.14
C ILE A 160 4.89 4.67 -2.61
N THR A 161 4.30 3.89 -1.70
CA THR A 161 3.67 2.60 -1.98
C THR A 161 2.54 2.67 -3.02
N PRO A 162 1.73 3.75 -3.11
CA PRO A 162 0.74 3.90 -4.18
C PRO A 162 1.32 3.82 -5.59
N GLN A 163 2.58 4.24 -5.80
CA GLN A 163 3.24 4.16 -7.10
C GLN A 163 3.39 2.72 -7.62
N TYR A 164 3.26 1.72 -6.76
CA TYR A 164 3.35 0.29 -7.11
C TYR A 164 1.98 -0.38 -7.26
N THR A 165 0.91 0.24 -6.79
CA THR A 165 -0.37 -0.45 -6.59
C THR A 165 -1.59 0.34 -7.06
N ALA A 166 -1.51 1.66 -7.23
CA ALA A 166 -2.68 2.51 -7.48
C ALA A 166 -3.43 2.17 -8.77
N ASP A 167 -2.74 1.62 -9.77
CA ASP A 167 -3.35 1.17 -11.04
C ASP A 167 -4.30 -0.02 -10.88
N LEU A 168 -4.25 -0.73 -9.74
CA LEU A 168 -5.12 -1.86 -9.38
C LEU A 168 -6.15 -1.51 -8.30
N ILE A 169 -6.27 -0.24 -7.92
CA ILE A 169 -7.16 0.24 -6.87
C ILE A 169 -8.32 1.03 -7.49
N ALA A 170 -9.54 0.62 -7.18
CA ALA A 170 -10.75 1.33 -7.61
C ALA A 170 -11.16 2.46 -6.65
N TRP A 171 -10.86 2.33 -5.36
CA TRP A 171 -11.15 3.32 -4.33
C TRP A 171 -9.95 3.50 -3.39
N GLY A 172 -9.35 4.69 -3.39
CA GLY A 172 -8.32 5.09 -2.44
C GLY A 172 -8.92 5.90 -1.29
N ALA A 173 -8.64 5.50 -0.06
CA ALA A 173 -9.00 6.25 1.14
C ALA A 173 -7.77 6.91 1.76
N ILE A 174 -7.95 8.03 2.45
CA ILE A 174 -6.94 8.65 3.31
C ILE A 174 -7.42 8.66 4.76
N GLY A 175 -6.50 8.41 5.69
CA GLY A 175 -6.82 8.42 7.11
C GLY A 175 -6.99 9.84 7.66
N ALA A 176 -7.71 9.96 8.78
CA ALA A 176 -7.96 11.25 9.43
C ALA A 176 -6.66 12.03 9.77
N ARG A 177 -5.54 11.33 9.98
CA ARG A 177 -4.24 11.96 10.28
C ARG A 177 -3.53 12.52 9.05
N THR A 178 -3.96 12.17 7.85
CA THR A 178 -3.33 12.58 6.59
C THR A 178 -4.19 13.53 5.77
N THR A 179 -5.35 13.96 6.29
CA THR A 179 -6.26 14.89 5.61
C THR A 179 -5.66 16.26 5.34
N GLU A 180 -4.71 16.70 6.17
CA GLU A 180 -3.95 17.95 5.98
C GLU A 180 -2.87 17.83 4.90
N SER A 181 -2.48 16.63 4.52
CA SER A 181 -1.44 16.39 3.52
C SER A 181 -1.99 16.55 2.11
N GLN A 182 -1.46 17.51 1.37
CA GLN A 182 -1.81 17.71 -0.05
C GLN A 182 -1.52 16.47 -0.88
N VAL A 183 -0.38 15.84 -0.69
CA VAL A 183 0.04 14.66 -1.45
C VAL A 183 -0.95 13.51 -1.27
N HIS A 184 -1.41 13.24 -0.04
CA HIS A 184 -2.40 12.19 0.19
C HIS A 184 -3.76 12.52 -0.46
N ARG A 185 -4.18 13.78 -0.46
CA ARG A 185 -5.41 14.20 -1.13
C ARG A 185 -5.33 14.10 -2.66
N GLU A 186 -4.13 14.27 -3.23
CA GLU A 186 -3.91 14.09 -4.67
C GLU A 186 -3.83 12.61 -5.08
N LEU A 187 -3.45 11.72 -4.15
CA LEU A 187 -3.39 10.27 -4.39
C LEU A 187 -4.76 9.60 -4.34
N ALA A 188 -5.68 10.09 -3.52
CA ALA A 188 -7.04 9.56 -3.33
C ALA A 188 -8.03 10.22 -4.28
#